data_2345295171ce15068a3d33c7696f95aa
#
_entry.id   2345295171ce15068a3d33c7696f95aa
#
_cell.length_a   1.000
_cell.length_b   1.000
_cell.length_c   1.000
_cell.angle_alpha   90.00
_cell.angle_beta   90.00
_cell.angle_gamma   90.00
#
_symmetry.space_group_name_H-M   'P 1'
#
loop_
_entity.id
_entity.type
_entity.pdbx_description
1 polymer ?
#
loop_
_entity_poly.entity_id
_entity_poly.type
_entity_poly.pdbx_seq_one_letter_code
_entity_poly.pdbx_strand_id
1 'polypeptide(L)'
;MRNTEKYAGKRVLVVGMARSGIAAAQLLCKAGAHVIINDSKAAEQLGDSLKPLENLPLERRLGCPAMECLDGIDAMVISPVVPDNAPFVLKAKEMGVYVTGELEMAYQLSSGEMVAITGTNGKTTTVTLLGEIFRNAGRTTHVVGNIGYPYSAAGLDSQDGDLFVCEVSS
;
A
#
# COMPACT_ATOMS: atom_id res chain seq x y z
N MET A 1 7.66 -11.61 -6.79
CA MET A 1 6.50 -10.68 -6.92
C MET A 1 5.58 -11.19 -8.02
N ARG A 2 4.26 -11.13 -7.81
CA ARG A 2 3.22 -11.52 -8.78
C ARG A 2 2.70 -10.27 -9.50
N ASN A 3 2.09 -10.45 -10.67
CA ASN A 3 1.34 -9.40 -11.40
C ASN A 3 2.05 -8.05 -11.53
N THR A 4 3.38 -8.04 -11.63
CA THR A 4 4.14 -6.80 -11.79
C THR A 4 3.75 -6.05 -13.06
N GLU A 5 3.32 -6.77 -14.11
CA GLU A 5 2.84 -6.21 -15.38
C GLU A 5 1.66 -5.24 -15.20
N LYS A 6 0.92 -5.35 -14.10
CA LYS A 6 -0.19 -4.45 -13.80
C LYS A 6 0.28 -3.02 -13.48
N TYR A 7 1.51 -2.89 -12.96
CA TYR A 7 2.06 -1.61 -12.51
C TYR A 7 3.36 -1.23 -13.21
N ALA A 8 4.11 -2.19 -13.76
CA ALA A 8 5.37 -1.93 -14.45
C ALA A 8 5.17 -0.95 -15.62
N GLY A 9 5.97 0.11 -15.65
CA GLY A 9 5.88 1.18 -16.64
C GLY A 9 4.66 2.10 -16.50
N LYS A 10 3.76 1.85 -15.54
CA LYS A 10 2.58 2.70 -15.28
C LYS A 10 2.94 3.89 -14.39
N ARG A 11 2.29 5.02 -14.63
CA ARG A 11 2.35 6.20 -13.75
C ARG A 11 1.37 6.02 -12.60
N VAL A 12 1.89 5.82 -11.39
CA VAL A 12 1.09 5.48 -10.21
C VAL A 12 1.21 6.60 -9.17
N LEU A 13 0.09 7.24 -8.84
CA LEU A 13 -0.01 8.23 -7.77
C LEU A 13 -0.27 7.53 -6.44
N VAL A 14 0.59 7.75 -5.45
CA VAL A 14 0.39 7.28 -4.06
C VAL A 14 0.02 8.49 -3.21
N VAL A 15 -1.19 8.47 -2.63
CA VAL A 15 -1.74 9.57 -1.84
C VAL A 15 -1.66 9.27 -0.35
N GLY A 16 -0.96 10.16 0.38
CA GLY A 16 -0.74 10.05 1.82
C GLY A 16 0.58 9.37 2.16
N MET A 17 1.51 10.12 2.77
CA MET A 17 2.86 9.68 3.11
C MET A 17 2.99 9.28 4.59
N ALA A 18 1.99 8.56 5.12
CA ALA A 18 2.10 7.80 6.35
C ALA A 18 2.82 6.46 6.10
N ARG A 19 2.94 5.60 7.11
CA ARG A 19 3.67 4.32 7.03
C ARG A 19 3.26 3.45 5.84
N SER A 20 1.95 3.34 5.58
CA SER A 20 1.41 2.54 4.47
C SER A 20 1.74 3.13 3.09
N GLY A 21 1.64 4.46 2.93
CA GLY A 21 1.96 5.13 1.66
C GLY A 21 3.44 5.04 1.31
N ILE A 22 4.32 5.19 2.31
CA ILE A 22 5.77 5.02 2.12
C ILE A 22 6.09 3.59 1.67
N ALA A 23 5.54 2.59 2.34
CA ALA A 23 5.74 1.19 1.99
C ALA A 23 5.14 0.86 0.60
N ALA A 24 3.98 1.42 0.28
CA ALA A 24 3.36 1.29 -1.04
C ALA A 24 4.24 1.87 -2.15
N ALA A 25 4.82 3.06 -1.93
CA ALA A 25 5.72 3.68 -2.88
C ALA A 25 6.99 2.82 -3.13
N GLN A 26 7.58 2.26 -2.08
CA GLN A 26 8.72 1.34 -2.19
C GLN A 26 8.37 0.09 -2.99
N LEU A 27 7.23 -0.55 -2.70
CA LEU A 27 6.79 -1.77 -3.37
C LEU A 27 6.50 -1.51 -4.86
N LEU A 28 5.85 -0.39 -5.19
CA LEU A 28 5.59 0.03 -6.56
C LEU A 28 6.86 0.34 -7.35
N CYS A 29 7.83 1.04 -6.74
CA CYS A 29 9.15 1.25 -7.36
C CYS A 29 9.83 -0.08 -7.67
N LYS A 30 9.81 -1.05 -6.72
CA LYS A 30 10.35 -2.39 -6.93
C LYS A 30 9.62 -3.16 -8.04
N ALA A 31 8.32 -2.90 -8.21
CA ALA A 31 7.51 -3.46 -9.30
C ALA A 31 7.75 -2.79 -10.66
N GLY A 32 8.59 -1.77 -10.74
CA GLY A 32 8.92 -1.05 -11.98
C GLY A 32 7.89 0.02 -12.39
N ALA A 33 7.08 0.51 -11.47
CA ALA A 33 6.17 1.63 -11.71
C ALA A 33 6.92 2.99 -11.72
N HIS A 34 6.39 3.95 -12.46
CA HIS A 34 6.74 5.37 -12.34
C HIS A 34 5.92 5.98 -11.21
N VAL A 35 6.50 6.05 -10.01
CA VAL A 35 5.78 6.43 -8.79
C VAL A 35 5.78 7.94 -8.61
N ILE A 36 4.60 8.49 -8.32
CA ILE A 36 4.40 9.87 -7.90
C ILE A 36 3.88 9.81 -6.47
N ILE A 37 4.57 10.42 -5.52
CA ILE A 37 4.09 10.51 -4.13
C ILE A 37 3.44 11.87 -3.89
N ASN A 38 2.29 11.86 -3.20
CA ASN A 38 1.57 13.07 -2.81
C ASN A 38 1.16 13.03 -1.34
N ASP A 39 1.31 14.18 -0.70
CA ASP A 39 0.73 14.47 0.61
C ASP A 39 0.38 15.96 0.67
N SER A 40 -0.67 16.31 1.41
CA SER A 40 -1.02 17.71 1.67
C SER A 40 0.01 18.44 2.54
N LYS A 41 0.80 17.69 3.31
CA LYS A 41 1.93 18.20 4.07
C LYS A 41 3.14 18.42 3.18
N ALA A 42 3.85 19.51 3.41
CA ALA A 42 5.13 19.77 2.75
C ALA A 42 6.23 18.81 3.25
N ALA A 43 7.32 18.70 2.50
CA ALA A 43 8.41 17.77 2.80
C ALA A 43 9.01 18.00 4.20
N GLU A 44 9.10 19.26 4.63
CA GLU A 44 9.63 19.65 5.95
C GLU A 44 8.77 19.11 7.09
N GLN A 45 7.45 19.03 6.87
CA GLN A 45 6.49 18.53 7.87
C GLN A 45 6.50 16.99 7.95
N LEU A 46 6.87 16.32 6.87
CA LEU A 46 7.02 14.88 6.81
C LEU A 46 8.38 14.41 7.34
N GLY A 47 9.40 15.26 7.21
CA GLY A 47 10.72 15.08 7.81
C GLY A 47 11.32 13.69 7.54
N ASP A 48 11.80 13.06 8.60
CA ASP A 48 12.47 11.75 8.55
C ASP A 48 11.63 10.60 8.00
N SER A 49 10.31 10.76 7.95
CA SER A 49 9.42 9.74 7.37
C SER A 49 9.74 9.45 5.90
N LEU A 50 10.29 10.43 5.18
CA LEU A 50 10.61 10.29 3.75
C LEU A 50 11.98 9.64 3.50
N LYS A 51 12.81 9.41 4.52
CA LYS A 51 14.15 8.78 4.37
C LYS A 51 14.14 7.48 3.57
N PRO A 52 13.16 6.56 3.77
CA PRO A 52 13.11 5.33 2.99
C PRO A 52 12.89 5.52 1.48
N LEU A 53 12.50 6.73 1.06
CA LEU A 53 12.22 7.08 -0.33
C LEU A 53 13.33 7.95 -0.98
N GLU A 54 14.37 8.32 -0.25
CA GLU A 54 15.38 9.29 -0.72
C GLU A 54 16.11 8.84 -1.98
N ASN A 55 16.45 7.56 -2.06
CA ASN A 55 17.23 6.97 -3.15
C ASN A 55 16.36 6.27 -4.22
N LEU A 56 15.04 6.44 -4.18
CA LEU A 56 14.14 5.82 -5.15
C LEU A 56 13.83 6.79 -6.31
N PRO A 57 13.73 6.27 -7.54
CA PRO A 57 13.41 7.06 -8.72
C PRO A 57 11.90 7.39 -8.75
N LEU A 58 11.48 8.39 -7.97
CA LEU A 58 10.08 8.79 -7.86
C LEU A 58 9.91 10.31 -7.96
N GLU A 59 8.73 10.73 -8.42
CA GLU A 59 8.32 12.13 -8.47
C GLU A 59 7.66 12.53 -7.14
N ARG A 60 7.98 13.73 -6.64
CA ARG A 60 7.44 14.26 -5.39
C ARG A 60 6.50 15.42 -5.64
N ARG A 61 5.26 15.28 -5.20
CA ARG A 61 4.19 16.28 -5.23
C ARG A 61 3.67 16.50 -3.81
N LEU A 62 4.50 17.13 -2.97
CA LEU A 62 4.23 17.35 -1.55
C LEU A 62 3.79 18.79 -1.31
N GLY A 63 2.92 19.00 -0.30
CA GLY A 63 2.38 20.31 0.05
C GLY A 63 1.31 20.82 -0.92
N CYS A 64 0.74 19.95 -1.75
CA CYS A 64 -0.31 20.30 -2.69
C CYS A 64 -1.49 19.31 -2.63
N PRO A 65 -2.70 19.72 -3.05
CA PRO A 65 -3.85 18.84 -3.12
C PRO A 65 -3.64 17.71 -4.14
N ALA A 66 -4.10 16.48 -3.80
CA ALA A 66 -4.04 15.33 -4.70
C ALA A 66 -4.79 15.57 -6.02
N MET A 67 -5.78 16.45 -6.03
CA MET A 67 -6.52 16.86 -7.23
C MET A 67 -5.61 17.43 -8.34
N GLU A 68 -4.52 18.08 -7.97
CA GLU A 68 -3.56 18.68 -8.93
C GLU A 68 -2.57 17.66 -9.51
N CYS A 69 -2.64 16.40 -9.03
CA CYS A 69 -1.70 15.34 -9.40
C CYS A 69 -2.34 14.29 -10.33
N LEU A 70 -3.57 14.49 -10.79
CA LEU A 70 -4.33 13.48 -11.53
C LEU A 70 -3.95 13.34 -13.01
N ASP A 71 -3.27 14.33 -13.57
CA ASP A 71 -2.99 14.35 -15.01
C ASP A 71 -1.97 13.27 -15.39
N GLY A 72 -2.37 12.45 -16.37
CA GLY A 72 -1.50 11.44 -16.97
C GLY A 72 -1.13 10.27 -16.05
N ILE A 73 -1.87 10.04 -14.97
CA ILE A 73 -1.70 8.84 -14.13
C ILE A 73 -2.56 7.69 -14.65
N ASP A 74 -2.04 6.48 -14.56
CA ASP A 74 -2.74 5.22 -14.91
C ASP A 74 -3.47 4.63 -13.70
N ALA A 75 -2.89 4.80 -12.51
CA ALA A 75 -3.43 4.26 -11.27
C ALA A 75 -3.21 5.19 -10.08
N MET A 76 -4.06 5.05 -9.06
CA MET A 76 -3.94 5.75 -7.80
C MET A 76 -4.04 4.75 -6.64
N VAL A 77 -3.09 4.82 -5.72
CA VAL A 77 -3.13 4.08 -4.46
C VAL A 77 -3.43 5.06 -3.33
N ILE A 78 -4.52 4.83 -2.62
CA ILE A 78 -4.95 5.68 -1.51
C ILE A 78 -4.66 5.04 -0.16
N SER A 79 -4.29 5.88 0.80
CA SER A 79 -4.16 5.47 2.20
C SER A 79 -5.53 5.07 2.79
N PRO A 80 -5.59 4.12 3.73
CA PRO A 80 -6.85 3.69 4.38
C PRO A 80 -7.66 4.83 5.06
N VAL A 81 -7.00 5.94 5.38
CA VAL A 81 -7.67 7.11 5.98
C VAL A 81 -8.35 8.02 4.96
N VAL A 82 -8.11 7.79 3.67
CA VAL A 82 -8.73 8.57 2.59
C VAL A 82 -10.10 7.97 2.28
N PRO A 83 -11.18 8.74 2.38
CA PRO A 83 -12.51 8.25 2.04
C PRO A 83 -12.63 7.94 0.53
N ASP A 84 -13.33 6.86 0.20
CA ASP A 84 -13.59 6.47 -1.20
C ASP A 84 -14.42 7.49 -1.99
N ASN A 85 -15.12 8.37 -1.30
CA ASN A 85 -15.93 9.44 -1.86
C ASN A 85 -15.22 10.82 -1.83
N ALA A 86 -13.93 10.85 -1.52
CA ALA A 86 -13.18 12.10 -1.60
C ALA A 86 -13.21 12.70 -3.03
N PRO A 87 -13.35 14.02 -3.20
CA PRO A 87 -13.53 14.64 -4.51
C PRO A 87 -12.48 14.23 -5.55
N PHE A 88 -11.21 14.15 -5.15
CA PHE A 88 -10.13 13.74 -6.05
C PHE A 88 -10.19 12.25 -6.41
N VAL A 89 -10.72 11.40 -5.52
CA VAL A 89 -10.93 9.97 -5.78
C VAL A 89 -12.03 9.78 -6.81
N LEU A 90 -13.15 10.49 -6.64
CA LEU A 90 -14.26 10.46 -7.61
C LEU A 90 -13.79 10.98 -8.97
N LYS A 91 -13.04 12.08 -8.98
CA LYS A 91 -12.49 12.65 -10.21
C LYS A 91 -11.55 11.70 -10.94
N ALA A 92 -10.65 11.03 -10.21
CA ALA A 92 -9.76 10.02 -10.78
C ALA A 92 -10.55 8.85 -11.41
N LYS A 93 -11.61 8.36 -10.75
CA LYS A 93 -12.51 7.32 -11.28
C LYS A 93 -13.22 7.80 -12.55
N GLU A 94 -13.73 9.04 -12.60
CA GLU A 94 -14.33 9.65 -13.81
C GLU A 94 -13.34 9.72 -14.98
N MET A 95 -12.06 9.95 -14.71
CA MET A 95 -10.99 9.98 -15.71
C MET A 95 -10.55 8.58 -16.17
N GLY A 96 -11.13 7.51 -15.61
CA GLY A 96 -10.76 6.13 -15.94
C GLY A 96 -9.48 5.64 -15.23
N VAL A 97 -8.98 6.38 -14.23
CA VAL A 97 -7.83 5.97 -13.42
C VAL A 97 -8.20 4.77 -12.55
N TYR A 98 -7.36 3.75 -12.53
CA TYR A 98 -7.54 2.61 -11.63
C TYR A 98 -7.24 3.02 -10.19
N VAL A 99 -8.26 3.13 -9.35
CA VAL A 99 -8.11 3.49 -7.93
C VAL A 99 -8.16 2.25 -7.05
N THR A 100 -7.18 2.11 -6.17
CA THR A 100 -7.06 0.97 -5.26
C THR A 100 -6.52 1.41 -3.90
N GLY A 101 -6.73 0.59 -2.86
CA GLY A 101 -6.10 0.75 -1.56
C GLY A 101 -4.72 0.07 -1.49
N GLU A 102 -3.94 0.45 -0.46
CA GLU A 102 -2.61 -0.12 -0.21
C GLU A 102 -2.65 -1.66 -0.07
N LEU A 103 -3.62 -2.18 0.68
CA LEU A 103 -3.75 -3.60 0.96
C LEU A 103 -3.99 -4.42 -0.33
N GLU A 104 -4.91 -3.99 -1.17
CA GLU A 104 -5.22 -4.66 -2.43
C GLU A 104 -4.02 -4.61 -3.39
N MET A 105 -3.38 -3.45 -3.51
CA MET A 105 -2.17 -3.30 -4.33
C MET A 105 -1.04 -4.22 -3.83
N ALA A 106 -0.81 -4.27 -2.52
CA ALA A 106 0.19 -5.12 -1.91
C ALA A 106 -0.11 -6.61 -2.13
N TYR A 107 -1.37 -7.03 -1.98
CA TYR A 107 -1.81 -8.40 -2.29
C TYR A 107 -1.54 -8.79 -3.74
N GLN A 108 -1.81 -7.89 -4.67
CA GLN A 108 -1.56 -8.14 -6.09
C GLN A 108 -0.08 -8.32 -6.41
N LEU A 109 0.81 -7.60 -5.73
CA LEU A 109 2.25 -7.60 -5.99
C LEU A 109 3.04 -8.62 -5.17
N SER A 110 2.56 -9.00 -3.98
CA SER A 110 3.26 -9.94 -3.10
C SER A 110 3.20 -11.37 -3.60
N SER A 111 4.23 -12.15 -3.31
CA SER A 111 4.19 -13.61 -3.39
C SER A 111 3.67 -14.20 -2.06
N GLY A 112 3.16 -15.43 -2.10
CA GLY A 112 2.65 -16.12 -0.92
C GLY A 112 1.12 -16.22 -0.87
N GLU A 113 0.63 -16.78 0.22
CA GLU A 113 -0.80 -16.98 0.49
C GLU A 113 -1.31 -15.90 1.45
N MET A 114 -2.61 -15.58 1.39
CA MET A 114 -3.23 -14.64 2.32
C MET A 114 -4.44 -15.27 3.03
N VAL A 115 -4.49 -15.07 4.35
CA VAL A 115 -5.67 -15.29 5.18
C VAL A 115 -6.16 -13.93 5.68
N ALA A 116 -7.28 -13.46 5.15
CA ALA A 116 -7.87 -12.17 5.52
C ALA A 116 -8.93 -12.34 6.60
N ILE A 117 -8.85 -11.53 7.65
CA ILE A 117 -9.78 -11.52 8.79
C ILE A 117 -10.48 -10.17 8.85
N THR A 118 -11.80 -10.20 8.75
CA THR A 118 -12.66 -9.03 8.95
C THR A 118 -13.73 -9.33 10.01
N GLY A 119 -14.48 -8.33 10.42
CA GLY A 119 -15.56 -8.45 11.40
C GLY A 119 -15.63 -7.25 12.33
N THR A 120 -16.69 -7.12 13.09
CA THR A 120 -16.91 -6.02 14.02
C THR A 120 -16.02 -6.11 15.26
N ASN A 121 -15.83 -7.31 15.81
CA ASN A 121 -15.04 -7.56 17.03
C ASN A 121 -14.09 -8.74 16.85
N GLY A 122 -13.04 -8.80 17.66
CA GLY A 122 -12.12 -9.93 17.75
C GLY A 122 -11.10 -10.07 16.61
N LYS A 123 -11.11 -9.18 15.61
CA LYS A 123 -10.17 -9.24 14.46
C LYS A 123 -8.72 -9.36 14.92
N THR A 124 -8.26 -8.41 15.72
CA THR A 124 -6.87 -8.31 16.20
C THR A 124 -6.44 -9.58 16.96
N THR A 125 -7.29 -10.07 17.85
CA THR A 125 -7.01 -11.30 18.60
C THR A 125 -6.89 -12.50 17.68
N THR A 126 -7.83 -12.64 16.74
CA THR A 126 -7.85 -13.75 15.78
C THR A 126 -6.62 -13.73 14.87
N VAL A 127 -6.28 -12.57 14.32
CA VAL A 127 -5.11 -12.39 13.44
C VAL A 127 -3.81 -12.72 14.19
N THR A 128 -3.67 -12.21 15.41
CA THR A 128 -2.50 -12.48 16.25
C THR A 128 -2.37 -13.97 16.58
N LEU A 129 -3.47 -14.60 16.99
CA LEU A 129 -3.50 -16.04 17.31
C LEU A 129 -3.16 -16.91 16.10
N LEU A 130 -3.76 -16.63 14.94
CA LEU A 130 -3.45 -17.34 13.71
C LEU A 130 -1.98 -17.15 13.30
N GLY A 131 -1.44 -15.94 13.44
CA GLY A 131 -0.03 -15.66 13.20
C GLY A 131 0.87 -16.56 14.04
N GLU A 132 0.59 -16.70 15.32
CA GLU A 132 1.35 -17.58 16.23
C GLU A 132 1.17 -19.07 15.89
N ILE A 133 -0.05 -19.51 15.59
CA ILE A 133 -0.32 -20.91 15.21
C ILE A 133 0.49 -21.30 13.97
N PHE A 134 0.47 -20.47 12.92
CA PHE A 134 1.19 -20.77 11.67
C PHE A 134 2.71 -20.70 11.84
N ARG A 135 3.23 -19.75 12.64
CA ARG A 135 4.66 -19.71 12.97
C ARG A 135 5.11 -20.96 13.72
N ASN A 136 4.34 -21.40 14.73
CA ASN A 136 4.62 -22.61 15.48
C ASN A 136 4.50 -23.89 14.63
N ALA A 137 3.70 -23.85 13.55
CA ALA A 137 3.64 -24.90 12.55
C ALA A 137 4.78 -24.84 11.52
N GLY A 138 5.78 -23.96 11.71
CA GLY A 138 6.97 -23.83 10.86
C GLY A 138 6.76 -23.02 9.56
N ARG A 139 5.66 -22.25 9.44
CA ARG A 139 5.45 -21.41 8.28
C ARG A 139 6.03 -20.00 8.48
N THR A 140 6.70 -19.47 7.47
CA THR A 140 7.05 -18.03 7.42
C THR A 140 5.78 -17.22 7.36
N THR A 141 5.43 -16.56 8.48
CA THR A 141 4.13 -15.90 8.65
C THR A 141 4.27 -14.44 9.03
N HIS A 142 3.62 -13.58 8.25
CA HIS A 142 3.56 -12.13 8.44
C HIS A 142 2.18 -11.72 8.92
N VAL A 143 2.10 -10.96 10.01
CA VAL A 143 0.87 -10.33 10.48
C VAL A 143 0.86 -8.91 9.95
N VAL A 144 -0.15 -8.58 9.14
CA VAL A 144 -0.20 -7.34 8.35
C VAL A 144 -1.61 -6.71 8.32
N GLY A 145 -1.72 -5.53 7.76
CA GLY A 145 -2.99 -4.82 7.57
C GLY A 145 -3.21 -3.70 8.58
N ASN A 146 -4.39 -3.62 9.19
CA ASN A 146 -4.72 -2.59 10.18
C ASN A 146 -3.87 -2.67 11.45
N ILE A 147 -3.25 -3.80 11.70
CA ILE A 147 -2.31 -4.01 12.81
C ILE A 147 -0.96 -4.50 12.27
N GLY A 148 0.07 -4.36 13.10
CA GLY A 148 1.42 -4.78 12.75
C GLY A 148 2.07 -3.86 11.72
N TYR A 149 2.48 -4.44 10.60
CA TYR A 149 3.13 -3.72 9.51
C TYR A 149 2.17 -3.51 8.35
N PRO A 150 2.34 -2.43 7.55
CA PRO A 150 1.67 -2.33 6.26
C PRO A 150 1.93 -3.58 5.41
N TYR A 151 0.91 -4.05 4.69
CA TYR A 151 1.10 -5.24 3.86
C TYR A 151 2.18 -5.01 2.78
N SER A 152 2.22 -3.83 2.19
CA SER A 152 3.24 -3.47 1.22
C SER A 152 4.68 -3.55 1.76
N ALA A 153 4.89 -3.24 3.05
CA ALA A 153 6.22 -3.39 3.66
C ALA A 153 6.63 -4.86 3.78
N ALA A 154 5.71 -5.73 4.22
CA ALA A 154 5.98 -7.17 4.27
C ALA A 154 6.07 -7.80 2.87
N GLY A 155 5.34 -7.24 1.89
CA GLY A 155 5.35 -7.68 0.50
C GLY A 155 6.65 -7.42 -0.26
N LEU A 156 7.46 -6.45 0.20
CA LEU A 156 8.72 -6.07 -0.47
C LEU A 156 9.65 -7.26 -0.70
N ASP A 157 9.80 -8.12 0.30
CA ASP A 157 10.71 -9.27 0.30
C ASP A 157 9.98 -10.60 0.35
N SER A 158 8.68 -10.60 0.02
CA SER A 158 7.84 -11.81 0.04
C SER A 158 8.30 -12.85 -0.96
N GLN A 159 8.22 -14.11 -0.54
CA GLN A 159 8.58 -15.29 -1.31
C GLN A 159 7.39 -16.23 -1.48
N ASP A 160 7.49 -17.13 -2.45
CA ASP A 160 6.53 -18.22 -2.59
C ASP A 160 6.59 -19.12 -1.35
N GLY A 161 5.43 -19.38 -0.74
CA GLY A 161 5.32 -20.13 0.52
C GLY A 161 5.15 -19.26 1.77
N ASP A 162 5.39 -17.95 1.69
CA ASP A 162 5.05 -17.03 2.77
C ASP A 162 3.53 -17.01 3.01
N LEU A 163 3.15 -16.78 4.26
CA LEU A 163 1.76 -16.62 4.65
C LEU A 163 1.53 -15.23 5.27
N PHE A 164 0.57 -14.51 4.73
CA PHE A 164 0.12 -13.23 5.27
C PHE A 164 -1.20 -13.42 6.01
N VAL A 165 -1.20 -13.18 7.32
CA VAL A 165 -2.43 -13.10 8.12
C VAL A 165 -2.79 -11.64 8.25
N CYS A 166 -3.85 -11.24 7.56
CA CYS A 166 -4.17 -9.84 7.31
C CYS A 166 -5.42 -9.40 8.06
N GLU A 167 -5.31 -8.33 8.86
CA GLU A 167 -6.47 -7.65 9.43
C GLU A 167 -7.05 -6.67 8.42
N VAL A 168 -8.30 -6.89 8.02
CA VAL A 168 -9.02 -6.04 7.07
C VAL A 168 -10.11 -5.25 7.79
N SER A 169 -10.28 -3.98 7.44
CA SER A 169 -11.38 -3.14 7.92
C SER A 169 -12.73 -3.74 7.56
N SER A 170 -13.70 -3.59 8.46
CA SER A 170 -15.11 -3.98 8.23
C SER A 170 -15.86 -2.85 7.56
#